data_5a6b296759a207ab027cea489df9af06
#
_entry.id   5a6b296759a207ab027cea489df9af06
#
_cell.length_a   1.000
_cell.length_b   1.000
_cell.length_c   1.000
_cell.angle_alpha   90.00
_cell.angle_beta   90.00
_cell.angle_gamma   90.00
#
_symmetry.space_group_name_H-M   'P 1'
#
loop_
_entity.id
_entity.type
_entity.pdbx_description
1 polymer ?
#
loop_
_entity_poly.entity_id
_entity_poly.type
_entity_poly.pdbx_seq_one_letter_code
_entity_poly.pdbx_strand_id
1 'polypeptide(L)'
;MEALHHAGGMVRVLHAQRGSQPEEMPLDTFMVRCEPYFGWGGCIIDQAFQPRLPEGMIRCYMSGKRVAGFGHQLIKALIPPPPEGPDSPEAQPGARIMHGPDAPSFQALRTLMENEWTPQMMKTLGIDEPSLPVIWDADFLYGPRDAAGADTYFLCEINASSCFAIPDEAPAAIARTVKIRLLREFESSSLAAAPERSKG
;
A
#
# COMPACT_ATOMS: atom_id res chain seq x y z
N MET A 1 -29.37 -1.78 -13.77
CA MET A 1 -28.01 -1.72 -14.33
C MET A 1 -28.14 -1.41 -15.81
N GLU A 2 -28.05 -0.14 -16.19
CA GLU A 2 -27.99 0.25 -17.60
C GLU A 2 -26.59 -0.03 -18.10
N ALA A 3 -26.49 -0.92 -19.08
CA ALA A 3 -25.27 -1.23 -19.78
C ALA A 3 -24.83 0.02 -20.55
N LEU A 4 -23.71 0.59 -20.16
CA LEU A 4 -22.99 1.58 -20.97
C LEU A 4 -22.47 0.86 -22.24
N HIS A 5 -23.33 0.75 -23.25
CA HIS A 5 -22.90 0.41 -24.59
C HIS A 5 -22.09 1.55 -25.18
N HIS A 6 -20.79 1.57 -24.90
CA HIS A 6 -19.86 2.34 -25.70
C HIS A 6 -19.49 1.49 -26.92
N ALA A 7 -20.18 1.72 -28.01
CA ALA A 7 -19.91 1.07 -29.28
C ALA A 7 -18.46 1.35 -29.72
N GLY A 8 -17.65 0.30 -29.82
CA GLY A 8 -16.44 0.28 -30.67
C GLY A 8 -15.17 0.87 -30.08
N GLY A 9 -15.03 1.03 -28.77
CA GLY A 9 -13.75 1.45 -28.16
C GLY A 9 -12.66 0.38 -28.32
N MET A 10 -11.47 0.79 -28.78
CA MET A 10 -10.27 -0.05 -28.76
C MET A 10 -9.48 0.24 -27.48
N VAL A 11 -8.98 -0.79 -26.85
CA VAL A 11 -8.09 -0.70 -25.67
C VAL A 11 -6.74 -1.31 -26.03
N ARG A 12 -5.68 -0.70 -25.51
CA ARG A 12 -4.33 -1.24 -25.56
C ARG A 12 -4.01 -1.88 -24.23
N VAL A 13 -3.80 -3.18 -24.21
CA VAL A 13 -3.56 -3.97 -23.02
C VAL A 13 -2.10 -4.40 -22.98
N LEU A 14 -1.44 -4.19 -21.85
CA LEU A 14 -0.13 -4.77 -21.55
C LEU A 14 -0.29 -5.61 -20.28
N HIS A 15 -0.13 -6.90 -20.44
CA HIS A 15 -0.16 -7.80 -19.28
C HIS A 15 1.08 -7.59 -18.41
N ALA A 16 0.91 -7.52 -17.09
CA ALA A 16 2.00 -7.30 -16.13
C ALA A 16 2.90 -8.55 -15.94
N GLN A 17 2.96 -9.40 -16.96
CA GLN A 17 3.85 -10.54 -17.00
C GLN A 17 5.08 -10.17 -17.83
N ARG A 18 6.25 -10.57 -17.34
CA ARG A 18 7.52 -10.34 -18.02
C ARG A 18 7.48 -10.85 -19.46
N GLY A 19 7.98 -10.05 -20.40
CA GLY A 19 8.03 -10.39 -21.82
C GLY A 19 6.71 -10.23 -22.56
N SER A 20 5.63 -9.80 -21.90
CA SER A 20 4.37 -9.51 -22.56
C SER A 20 4.53 -8.36 -23.54
N GLN A 21 3.92 -8.51 -24.71
CA GLN A 21 3.82 -7.47 -25.72
C GLN A 21 2.48 -6.77 -25.59
N PRO A 22 2.41 -5.45 -25.87
CA PRO A 22 1.14 -4.75 -25.95
C PRO A 22 0.26 -5.38 -27.05
N GLU A 23 -1.01 -5.55 -26.74
CA GLU A 23 -2.03 -6.00 -27.70
C GLU A 23 -3.16 -4.96 -27.75
N GLU A 24 -3.73 -4.78 -28.94
CA GLU A 24 -4.89 -3.93 -29.15
C GLU A 24 -6.11 -4.81 -29.40
N MET A 25 -7.20 -4.52 -28.67
CA MET A 25 -8.43 -5.27 -28.83
C MET A 25 -9.65 -4.38 -28.56
N PRO A 26 -10.85 -4.79 -29.06
CA PRO A 26 -12.09 -4.15 -28.69
C PRO A 26 -12.33 -4.22 -27.17
N LEU A 27 -12.94 -3.17 -26.60
CA LEU A 27 -13.25 -3.10 -25.17
C LEU A 27 -14.13 -4.26 -24.71
N ASP A 28 -15.11 -4.66 -25.51
CA ASP A 28 -15.99 -5.81 -25.22
C ASP A 28 -15.20 -7.10 -25.11
N THR A 29 -14.25 -7.34 -26.00
CA THR A 29 -13.32 -8.49 -25.94
C THR A 29 -12.47 -8.45 -24.66
N PHE A 30 -11.98 -7.27 -24.28
CA PHE A 30 -11.27 -7.10 -23.02
C PHE A 30 -12.17 -7.39 -21.81
N MET A 31 -13.42 -6.94 -21.83
CA MET A 31 -14.38 -7.20 -20.74
C MET A 31 -14.68 -8.69 -20.60
N VAL A 32 -14.84 -9.43 -21.69
CA VAL A 32 -14.98 -10.90 -21.65
C VAL A 32 -13.75 -11.56 -21.00
N ARG A 33 -12.55 -11.08 -21.31
CA ARG A 33 -11.32 -11.54 -20.64
C ARG A 33 -11.33 -11.28 -19.14
N CYS A 34 -12.02 -10.22 -18.69
CA CYS A 34 -12.12 -9.84 -17.29
C CYS A 34 -13.22 -10.63 -16.53
N GLU A 35 -14.19 -11.25 -17.20
CA GLU A 35 -15.32 -11.95 -16.57
C GLU A 35 -14.92 -12.95 -15.47
N PRO A 36 -13.86 -13.78 -15.62
CA PRO A 36 -13.48 -14.72 -14.57
C PRO A 36 -13.15 -14.07 -13.22
N TYR A 37 -12.70 -12.81 -13.23
CA TYR A 37 -12.37 -12.07 -11.99
C TYR A 37 -13.60 -11.58 -11.22
N PHE A 38 -14.77 -11.56 -11.85
CA PHE A 38 -16.05 -11.20 -11.19
C PHE A 38 -16.75 -12.41 -10.56
N GLY A 39 -16.25 -13.62 -10.79
CA GLY A 39 -16.75 -14.82 -10.15
C GLY A 39 -16.59 -14.79 -8.62
N TRP A 40 -17.48 -15.46 -7.89
CA TRP A 40 -17.41 -15.61 -6.42
C TRP A 40 -17.41 -14.30 -5.64
N GLY A 41 -18.02 -13.24 -6.17
CA GLY A 41 -18.02 -11.91 -5.55
C GLY A 41 -16.72 -11.14 -5.70
N GLY A 42 -15.86 -11.55 -6.63
CA GLY A 42 -14.65 -10.84 -7.01
C GLY A 42 -14.92 -9.49 -7.67
N CYS A 43 -13.91 -8.66 -7.74
CA CYS A 43 -13.95 -7.36 -8.41
C CYS A 43 -12.61 -7.05 -9.09
N ILE A 44 -12.64 -6.09 -9.99
CA ILE A 44 -11.45 -5.51 -10.61
C ILE A 44 -11.32 -4.09 -10.11
N ILE A 45 -10.09 -3.71 -9.73
CA ILE A 45 -9.76 -2.33 -9.38
C ILE A 45 -9.24 -1.64 -10.65
N ASP A 46 -9.94 -0.60 -11.07
CA ASP A 46 -9.46 0.32 -12.10
C ASP A 46 -8.74 1.49 -11.43
N GLN A 47 -7.47 1.65 -11.77
CA GLN A 47 -6.61 2.69 -11.22
C GLN A 47 -5.85 3.39 -12.35
N ALA A 48 -5.78 4.73 -12.29
CA ALA A 48 -5.05 5.52 -13.26
C ALA A 48 -3.57 5.10 -13.33
N PHE A 49 -3.08 4.88 -14.54
CA PHE A 49 -1.66 4.58 -14.78
C PHE A 49 -0.76 5.70 -14.24
N GLN A 50 0.27 5.32 -13.51
CA GLN A 50 1.23 6.26 -12.94
C GLN A 50 2.50 6.33 -13.82
N PRO A 51 2.73 7.44 -14.56
CA PRO A 51 3.89 7.56 -15.45
C PRO A 51 5.24 7.46 -14.75
N ARG A 52 5.28 7.74 -13.44
CA ARG A 52 6.49 7.66 -12.60
C ARG A 52 6.76 6.26 -12.04
N LEU A 53 6.03 5.24 -12.49
CA LEU A 53 6.27 3.84 -12.13
C LEU A 53 7.75 3.40 -12.22
N PRO A 54 8.56 3.88 -13.20
CA PRO A 54 10.00 3.59 -13.24
C PRO A 54 10.80 4.09 -12.03
N GLU A 55 10.29 5.09 -11.29
CA GLU A 55 10.94 5.58 -10.06
C GLU A 55 10.75 4.61 -8.88
N GLY A 56 9.89 3.60 -9.04
CA GLY A 56 9.67 2.55 -8.07
C GLY A 56 8.42 2.70 -7.24
N MET A 57 8.28 1.79 -6.29
CA MET A 57 7.21 1.70 -5.31
C MET A 57 7.77 1.97 -3.92
N ILE A 58 7.00 2.65 -3.09
CA ILE A 58 7.33 2.90 -1.69
C ILE A 58 6.38 2.07 -0.83
N ARG A 59 6.92 1.20 0.00
CA ARG A 59 6.19 0.55 1.08
C ARG A 59 6.37 1.35 2.36
N CYS A 60 5.27 1.83 2.92
CA CYS A 60 5.27 2.52 4.20
C CYS A 60 4.88 1.53 5.30
N TYR A 61 5.83 1.15 6.14
CA TYR A 61 5.61 0.26 7.28
C TYR A 61 5.05 1.04 8.45
N MET A 62 3.97 0.52 9.02
CA MET A 62 3.23 1.14 10.12
C MET A 62 3.23 0.24 11.35
N SER A 63 3.35 0.84 12.53
CA SER A 63 3.07 0.18 13.80
C SER A 63 1.95 0.94 14.52
N GLY A 64 0.76 0.34 14.57
CA GLY A 64 -0.44 1.09 14.91
C GLY A 64 -0.60 2.28 13.96
N LYS A 65 -0.70 3.50 14.46
CA LYS A 65 -0.81 4.74 13.65
C LYS A 65 0.50 5.44 13.35
N ARG A 66 1.65 4.85 13.69
CA ARG A 66 2.98 5.45 13.50
C ARG A 66 3.77 4.76 12.42
N VAL A 67 4.47 5.54 11.63
CA VAL A 67 5.41 5.02 10.65
C VAL A 67 6.58 4.35 11.37
N ALA A 68 6.86 3.11 11.01
CA ALA A 68 7.98 2.32 11.53
C ALA A 68 9.19 2.31 10.59
N GLY A 69 9.01 2.75 9.35
CA GLY A 69 10.05 2.89 8.34
C GLY A 69 9.47 2.74 6.93
N PHE A 70 10.38 2.68 5.95
CA PHE A 70 10.01 2.61 4.54
C PHE A 70 10.83 1.57 3.80
N GLY A 71 10.27 1.01 2.75
CA GLY A 71 10.97 0.22 1.76
C GLY A 71 10.80 0.84 0.38
N HIS A 72 11.90 1.12 -0.33
CA HIS A 72 11.85 1.60 -1.70
C HIS A 72 12.31 0.48 -2.63
N GLN A 73 11.49 0.15 -3.62
CA GLN A 73 11.74 -0.95 -4.55
C GLN A 73 11.49 -0.52 -5.99
N LEU A 74 12.48 -0.72 -6.86
CA LEU A 74 12.33 -0.51 -8.29
C LEU A 74 11.51 -1.64 -8.92
N ILE A 75 10.46 -1.30 -9.65
CA ILE A 75 9.57 -2.26 -10.32
C ILE A 75 10.09 -2.50 -11.74
N LYS A 76 11.07 -3.39 -11.88
CA LYS A 76 11.69 -3.67 -13.19
C LYS A 76 10.81 -4.51 -14.14
N ALA A 77 9.85 -5.27 -13.61
CA ALA A 77 9.03 -6.17 -14.41
C ALA A 77 8.15 -5.47 -15.46
N LEU A 78 7.75 -4.21 -15.18
CA LEU A 78 6.91 -3.41 -16.07
C LEU A 78 7.69 -2.41 -16.93
N ILE A 79 9.00 -2.30 -16.74
CA ILE A 79 9.87 -1.46 -17.56
C ILE A 79 10.28 -2.27 -18.79
N PRO A 80 10.15 -1.72 -20.00
CA PRO A 80 10.66 -2.38 -21.19
C PRO A 80 12.12 -2.80 -21.01
N PRO A 81 12.52 -4.01 -21.41
CA PRO A 81 13.92 -4.40 -21.34
C PRO A 81 14.76 -3.41 -22.14
N PRO A 82 15.99 -3.10 -21.71
CA PRO A 82 16.91 -2.34 -22.54
C PRO A 82 17.06 -3.05 -23.89
N PRO A 83 17.34 -2.31 -24.98
CA PRO A 83 17.55 -2.92 -26.29
C PRO A 83 18.56 -4.05 -26.18
N GLU A 84 18.23 -5.17 -26.81
CA GLU A 84 18.89 -6.48 -26.65
C GLU A 84 20.42 -6.39 -26.76
N GLY A 85 21.10 -6.86 -25.72
CA GLY A 85 22.49 -7.22 -25.72
C GLY A 85 22.65 -8.57 -25.06
N PRO A 86 23.70 -9.36 -25.40
CA PRO A 86 23.89 -10.73 -24.90
C PRO A 86 23.99 -10.84 -23.37
N ASP A 87 24.15 -9.73 -22.67
CA ASP A 87 24.34 -9.65 -21.21
C ASP A 87 23.20 -8.92 -20.48
N SER A 88 21.99 -8.81 -21.08
CA SER A 88 20.84 -8.21 -20.36
C SER A 88 20.50 -9.06 -19.14
N PRO A 89 20.77 -8.58 -17.91
CA PRO A 89 20.39 -9.33 -16.72
C PRO A 89 18.89 -9.51 -16.69
N GLU A 90 18.44 -10.68 -16.35
CA GLU A 90 17.03 -10.96 -16.12
C GLU A 90 16.42 -9.87 -15.24
N ALA A 91 15.38 -9.19 -15.74
CA ALA A 91 14.68 -8.13 -15.01
C ALA A 91 13.97 -8.71 -13.79
N GLN A 92 14.71 -8.93 -12.73
CA GLN A 92 14.19 -9.22 -11.40
C GLN A 92 13.67 -7.90 -10.78
N PRO A 93 12.62 -7.92 -9.95
CA PRO A 93 12.36 -6.77 -9.10
C PRO A 93 13.64 -6.43 -8.35
N GLY A 94 14.02 -5.15 -8.37
CA GLY A 94 15.20 -4.70 -7.64
C GLY A 94 15.08 -5.02 -6.16
N ALA A 95 16.21 -5.14 -5.47
CA ALA A 95 16.21 -5.27 -4.03
C ALA A 95 15.42 -4.10 -3.41
N ARG A 96 14.63 -4.39 -2.37
CA ARG A 96 13.97 -3.35 -1.58
C ARG A 96 15.03 -2.70 -0.69
N ILE A 97 15.22 -1.39 -0.85
CA ILE A 97 16.12 -0.60 0.00
C ILE A 97 15.30 -0.15 1.20
N MET A 98 15.73 -0.54 2.40
CA MET A 98 15.06 -0.18 3.64
C MET A 98 15.57 1.16 4.17
N HIS A 99 14.65 1.92 4.73
CA HIS A 99 14.90 3.23 5.32
C HIS A 99 14.20 3.35 6.67
N GLY A 100 14.86 3.98 7.63
CA GLY A 100 14.23 4.30 8.91
C GLY A 100 13.09 5.32 8.78
N PRO A 101 12.28 5.49 9.84
CA PRO A 101 11.13 6.39 9.83
C PRO A 101 11.51 7.87 9.63
N ASP A 102 12.75 8.24 9.94
CA ASP A 102 13.23 9.61 9.86
C ASP A 102 13.96 9.93 8.53
N ALA A 103 13.93 9.02 7.55
CA ALA A 103 14.55 9.22 6.24
C ALA A 103 13.99 10.50 5.57
N PRO A 104 14.83 11.49 5.21
CA PRO A 104 14.38 12.79 4.72
C PRO A 104 13.48 12.71 3.49
N SER A 105 13.77 11.78 2.59
CA SER A 105 13.03 11.59 1.33
C SER A 105 11.56 11.21 1.51
N PHE A 106 11.18 10.69 2.68
CA PHE A 106 9.84 10.16 2.92
C PHE A 106 9.07 10.91 4.00
N GLN A 107 9.57 12.07 4.48
CA GLN A 107 8.89 12.81 5.56
C GLN A 107 7.54 13.37 5.13
N ALA A 108 7.37 13.74 3.86
CA ALA A 108 6.07 14.14 3.32
C ALA A 108 5.06 12.98 3.41
N LEU A 109 5.45 11.78 2.95
CA LEU A 109 4.61 10.59 3.04
C LEU A 109 4.31 10.20 4.49
N ARG A 110 5.31 10.29 5.39
CA ARG A 110 5.11 10.07 6.83
C ARG A 110 4.01 10.98 7.39
N THR A 111 4.10 12.28 7.08
CA THR A 111 3.13 13.27 7.55
C THR A 111 1.73 12.95 7.06
N LEU A 112 1.57 12.63 5.78
CA LEU A 112 0.30 12.21 5.20
C LEU A 112 -0.26 10.95 5.88
N MET A 113 0.57 9.92 6.04
CA MET A 113 0.17 8.66 6.66
C MET A 113 -0.26 8.84 8.12
N GLU A 114 0.54 9.52 8.95
CA GLU A 114 0.28 9.63 10.39
C GLU A 114 -0.86 10.59 10.69
N ASN A 115 -0.99 11.71 9.95
CA ASN A 115 -1.88 12.80 10.33
C ASN A 115 -3.17 12.88 9.49
N GLU A 116 -3.19 12.27 8.31
CA GLU A 116 -4.34 12.39 7.39
C GLU A 116 -4.92 11.02 7.01
N TRP A 117 -4.16 10.18 6.34
CA TRP A 117 -4.70 8.99 5.70
C TRP A 117 -5.03 7.87 6.68
N THR A 118 -4.21 7.62 7.70
CA THR A 118 -4.54 6.63 8.73
C THR A 118 -5.79 7.06 9.53
N PRO A 119 -5.92 8.30 10.00
CA PRO A 119 -7.16 8.77 10.61
C PRO A 119 -8.38 8.69 9.69
N GLN A 120 -8.22 9.04 8.41
CA GLN A 120 -9.31 8.95 7.44
C GLN A 120 -9.72 7.49 7.19
N MET A 121 -8.77 6.58 7.04
CA MET A 121 -9.01 5.14 6.90
C MET A 121 -9.76 4.59 8.11
N MET A 122 -9.31 4.91 9.32
CA MET A 122 -9.99 4.50 10.56
C MET A 122 -11.44 4.95 10.58
N LYS A 123 -11.70 6.21 10.22
CA LYS A 123 -13.05 6.76 10.13
C LYS A 123 -13.90 6.02 9.09
N THR A 124 -13.34 5.75 7.91
CA THR A 124 -14.04 5.06 6.81
C THR A 124 -14.40 3.63 7.17
N LEU A 125 -13.50 2.93 7.87
CA LEU A 125 -13.69 1.55 8.31
C LEU A 125 -14.45 1.43 9.63
N GLY A 126 -14.73 2.52 10.34
CA GLY A 126 -15.38 2.50 11.65
C GLY A 126 -14.56 1.79 12.73
N ILE A 127 -13.23 1.87 12.66
CA ILE A 127 -12.31 1.26 13.61
C ILE A 127 -11.61 2.31 14.47
N ASP A 128 -11.20 1.91 15.67
CA ASP A 128 -10.42 2.74 16.59
C ASP A 128 -8.92 2.44 16.54
N GLU A 129 -8.11 3.23 17.25
CA GLU A 129 -6.66 3.06 17.28
C GLU A 129 -6.20 1.70 17.83
N PRO A 130 -6.80 1.13 18.89
CA PRO A 130 -6.50 -0.21 19.35
C PRO A 130 -6.72 -1.31 18.30
N SER A 131 -7.68 -1.13 17.40
CA SER A 131 -8.01 -2.09 16.33
C SER A 131 -7.03 -2.09 15.17
N LEU A 132 -6.16 -1.07 15.04
CA LEU A 132 -5.12 -1.09 14.02
C LEU A 132 -4.15 -2.26 14.27
N PRO A 133 -3.63 -2.93 13.22
CA PRO A 133 -2.61 -3.97 13.42
C PRO A 133 -1.36 -3.41 14.11
N VAL A 134 -0.67 -4.25 14.88
CA VAL A 134 0.61 -3.87 15.49
C VAL A 134 1.67 -3.61 14.44
N ILE A 135 1.62 -4.36 13.34
CA ILE A 135 2.41 -4.13 12.13
C ILE A 135 1.50 -4.28 10.92
N TRP A 136 1.59 -3.34 10.00
CA TRP A 136 0.93 -3.35 8.71
C TRP A 136 1.72 -2.45 7.76
N ASP A 137 1.42 -2.50 6.48
CA ASP A 137 2.05 -1.63 5.51
C ASP A 137 1.05 -1.14 4.44
N ALA A 138 1.44 -0.06 3.79
CA ALA A 138 0.73 0.50 2.67
C ALA A 138 1.73 0.77 1.53
N ASP A 139 1.40 0.31 0.33
CA ASP A 139 2.22 0.45 -0.87
C ASP A 139 1.75 1.64 -1.71
N PHE A 140 2.70 2.45 -2.13
CA PHE A 140 2.47 3.67 -2.89
C PHE A 140 3.28 3.71 -4.17
N LEU A 141 2.68 4.27 -5.21
CA LEU A 141 3.38 4.77 -6.40
C LEU A 141 3.50 6.28 -6.32
N TYR A 142 4.54 6.81 -6.96
CA TYR A 142 4.66 8.25 -7.15
C TYR A 142 3.60 8.73 -8.14
N GLY A 143 2.81 9.71 -7.71
CA GLY A 143 1.92 10.48 -8.56
C GLY A 143 2.65 11.60 -9.30
N PRO A 144 1.93 12.41 -10.08
CA PRO A 144 2.48 13.64 -10.66
C PRO A 144 3.04 14.53 -9.54
N ARG A 145 4.11 15.27 -9.83
CA ARG A 145 4.58 16.31 -8.91
C ARG A 145 3.53 17.41 -8.81
N ASP A 146 3.36 17.95 -7.61
CA ASP A 146 2.46 19.07 -7.40
C ASP A 146 3.02 20.39 -8.01
N ALA A 147 2.27 21.47 -7.88
CA ALA A 147 2.67 22.79 -8.42
C ALA A 147 3.96 23.35 -7.77
N ALA A 148 4.34 22.87 -6.59
CA ALA A 148 5.58 23.22 -5.90
C ALA A 148 6.74 22.27 -6.26
N GLY A 149 6.50 21.26 -7.10
CA GLY A 149 7.46 20.23 -7.48
C GLY A 149 7.63 19.11 -6.45
N ALA A 150 6.78 19.07 -5.42
CA ALA A 150 6.81 18.03 -4.41
C ALA A 150 6.18 16.72 -4.90
N ASP A 151 6.61 15.62 -4.36
CA ASP A 151 6.07 14.31 -4.68
C ASP A 151 4.64 14.16 -4.15
N THR A 152 3.77 13.60 -4.99
CA THR A 152 2.46 13.08 -4.58
C THR A 152 2.47 11.57 -4.62
N TYR A 153 1.51 10.93 -3.96
CA TYR A 153 1.49 9.49 -3.78
C TYR A 153 0.12 8.92 -4.09
N PHE A 154 0.10 7.76 -4.74
CA PHE A 154 -1.10 6.96 -4.98
C PHE A 154 -1.02 5.65 -4.21
N LEU A 155 -1.99 5.41 -3.34
CA LEU A 155 -2.13 4.16 -2.62
C LEU A 155 -2.49 3.03 -3.59
N CYS A 156 -1.74 1.93 -3.54
CA CYS A 156 -1.99 0.74 -4.35
C CYS A 156 -2.56 -0.40 -3.53
N GLU A 157 -2.01 -0.62 -2.34
CA GLU A 157 -2.29 -1.80 -1.54
C GLU A 157 -2.10 -1.51 -0.05
N ILE A 158 -2.87 -2.21 0.80
CA ILE A 158 -2.67 -2.26 2.24
C ILE A 158 -2.53 -3.72 2.66
N ASN A 159 -1.47 -4.04 3.39
CA ASN A 159 -1.18 -5.38 3.88
C ASN A 159 -1.21 -5.40 5.41
N ALA A 160 -2.09 -6.22 5.97
CA ALA A 160 -2.24 -6.35 7.42
C ALA A 160 -1.53 -7.60 8.01
N SER A 161 -0.93 -8.46 7.19
CA SER A 161 -0.38 -9.75 7.63
C SER A 161 0.95 -10.15 7.01
N SER A 162 1.29 -9.70 5.82
CA SER A 162 2.48 -10.14 5.05
C SER A 162 3.54 -9.05 4.95
N CYS A 163 3.90 -8.44 6.07
CA CYS A 163 4.71 -7.22 6.12
C CYS A 163 6.24 -7.45 6.08
N PHE A 164 6.71 -8.69 6.07
CA PHE A 164 8.15 -8.98 6.02
C PHE A 164 8.73 -8.87 4.58
N ALA A 165 10.02 -8.44 4.39
CA ALA A 165 10.94 -7.97 5.41
C ALA A 165 10.63 -6.53 5.86
N ILE A 166 11.00 -6.19 7.11
CA ILE A 166 10.75 -4.88 7.74
C ILE A 166 12.08 -4.12 7.95
N PRO A 167 12.07 -2.78 8.02
CA PRO A 167 13.23 -1.98 8.37
C PRO A 167 13.81 -2.32 9.76
N ASP A 168 15.10 -2.10 9.95
CA ASP A 168 15.80 -2.43 11.20
C ASP A 168 15.26 -1.68 12.42
N GLU A 169 14.65 -0.51 12.23
CA GLU A 169 14.01 0.29 13.29
C GLU A 169 12.60 -0.19 13.64
N ALA A 170 11.95 -0.96 12.77
CA ALA A 170 10.57 -1.41 12.98
C ALA A 170 10.38 -2.25 14.25
N PRO A 171 11.28 -3.17 14.65
CA PRO A 171 11.10 -3.94 15.89
C PRO A 171 10.93 -3.07 17.13
N ALA A 172 11.64 -1.95 17.23
CA ALA A 172 11.51 -1.02 18.34
C ALA A 172 10.15 -0.30 18.35
N ALA A 173 9.64 0.06 17.18
CA ALA A 173 8.31 0.65 17.03
C ALA A 173 7.20 -0.36 17.41
N ILE A 174 7.32 -1.60 16.94
CA ILE A 174 6.42 -2.71 17.25
C ILE A 174 6.37 -2.95 18.77
N ALA A 175 7.54 -3.11 19.40
CA ALA A 175 7.64 -3.33 20.84
C ALA A 175 7.00 -2.20 21.66
N ARG A 176 7.16 -0.95 21.23
CA ARG A 176 6.52 0.22 21.85
C ARG A 176 4.99 0.14 21.74
N THR A 177 4.47 -0.17 20.56
CA THR A 177 3.02 -0.28 20.34
C THR A 177 2.42 -1.40 21.20
N VAL A 178 3.06 -2.58 21.23
CA VAL A 178 2.64 -3.70 22.08
C VAL A 178 2.62 -3.31 23.56
N LYS A 179 3.72 -2.69 24.04
CA LYS A 179 3.80 -2.24 25.43
C LYS A 179 2.67 -1.29 25.81
N ILE A 180 2.39 -0.30 24.97
CA ILE A 180 1.30 0.66 25.23
C ILE A 180 -0.05 -0.06 25.32
N ARG A 181 -0.33 -1.00 24.45
CA ARG A 181 -1.58 -1.77 24.46
C ARG A 181 -1.73 -2.61 25.69
N LEU A 182 -0.69 -3.36 26.06
CA LEU A 182 -0.70 -4.18 27.27
C LEU A 182 -0.94 -3.32 28.54
N LEU A 183 -0.29 -2.18 28.65
CA LEU A 183 -0.50 -1.26 29.78
C LEU A 183 -1.95 -0.79 29.86
N ARG A 184 -2.57 -0.42 28.76
CA ARG A 184 -3.99 -0.02 28.71
C ARG A 184 -4.94 -1.14 29.13
N GLU A 185 -4.67 -2.39 28.69
CA GLU A 185 -5.46 -3.55 29.10
C GLU A 185 -5.35 -3.83 30.60
N PHE A 186 -4.13 -3.73 31.17
CA PHE A 186 -3.93 -3.88 32.62
C PHE A 186 -4.66 -2.80 33.42
N GLU A 187 -4.60 -1.55 32.99
CA GLU A 187 -5.31 -0.44 33.64
C GLU A 187 -6.83 -0.65 33.59
N SER A 188 -7.38 -1.02 32.44
CA SER A 188 -8.80 -1.30 32.25
C SER A 188 -9.28 -2.46 33.13
N SER A 189 -8.50 -3.53 33.19
CA SER A 189 -8.82 -4.72 33.99
C SER A 189 -8.75 -4.41 35.51
N SER A 190 -7.79 -3.57 35.92
CA SER A 190 -7.63 -3.18 37.34
C SER A 190 -8.78 -2.28 37.80
N LEU A 191 -9.28 -1.40 36.93
CA LEU A 191 -10.45 -0.56 37.21
C LEU A 191 -11.74 -1.38 37.31
N ALA A 192 -11.91 -2.37 36.47
CA ALA A 192 -13.06 -3.28 36.52
C ALA A 192 -13.09 -4.20 37.74
N ALA A 193 -11.91 -4.49 38.30
CA ALA A 193 -11.76 -5.34 39.50
C ALA A 193 -11.86 -4.60 40.83
N ALA A 194 -11.95 -3.24 40.81
CA ALA A 194 -12.07 -2.45 42.03
C ALA A 194 -13.46 -2.67 42.67
N PRO A 195 -13.56 -3.14 43.92
CA PRO A 195 -14.85 -3.35 44.59
C PRO A 195 -15.57 -2.01 44.75
N GLU A 196 -16.87 -2.00 44.41
CA GLU A 196 -17.76 -0.85 44.73
C GLU A 196 -17.62 -0.53 46.20
N ARG A 197 -17.09 0.63 46.51
CA ARG A 197 -17.11 1.13 47.90
C ARG A 197 -18.57 1.29 48.31
N SER A 198 -19.06 0.34 49.09
CA SER A 198 -20.34 0.41 49.76
C SER A 198 -20.43 1.78 50.47
N LYS A 199 -21.35 2.64 49.98
CA LYS A 199 -21.77 3.81 50.70
C LYS A 199 -22.66 3.32 51.83
N GLY A 200 -22.08 3.20 53.04
CA GLY A 200 -22.84 3.10 54.28
C GLY A 200 -23.39 4.46 54.68
#